data_e45ac487d58c9d92f80e040f7f0a4c30
#
_entry.id   e45ac487d58c9d92f80e040f7f0a4c30
#
_cell.length_a   1.000
_cell.length_b   1.000
_cell.length_c   1.000
_cell.angle_alpha   90.00
_cell.angle_beta   90.00
_cell.angle_gamma   90.00
#
_symmetry.space_group_name_H-M   'P 1'
#
loop_
_entity.id
_entity.type
_entity.pdbx_description
1 polymer ?
#
loop_
_entity_poly.entity_id
_entity_poly.type
_entity_poly.pdbx_seq_one_letter_code
_entity_poly.pdbx_strand_id
1 'polypeptide(L)'
;CVYDADAMPEKNALYFLVKEVMKDPERHVASFGRNKTRNANQNFLTRCINQEIVVTQRVHHVGMWHLFKIGRIPGTNFIIQTDFVKSIGGWKNGALTEDTDISFKIMQSGKLIALAYNSEAFQQEPETLKSYYMQRKRWAKGNYEVVLSNFKHLFDRANWRVKLEVFNYSCVFFWFNFAIVLSDLIFLANVLAICLNLFFPDVRVPFAF
;
A
#
# COMPACT_ATOMS: atom_id res chain seq x y z
N CYS A 1 -9.75 -18.07 -2.64
CA CYS A 1 -9.81 -17.22 -1.47
C CYS A 1 -8.48 -17.32 -0.72
N VAL A 2 -7.98 -16.17 -0.26
CA VAL A 2 -6.71 -16.09 0.48
C VAL A 2 -6.92 -15.29 1.76
N TYR A 3 -6.51 -15.90 2.87
CA TYR A 3 -6.41 -15.31 4.19
C TYR A 3 -5.07 -15.68 4.81
N ASP A 4 -4.40 -14.74 5.43
CA ASP A 4 -3.20 -15.01 6.23
C ASP A 4 -3.56 -15.87 7.45
N ALA A 5 -2.57 -16.60 7.99
CA ALA A 5 -2.79 -17.51 9.10
C ALA A 5 -3.29 -16.84 10.39
N ASP A 6 -3.03 -15.55 10.56
CA ASP A 6 -3.49 -14.72 11.69
C ASP A 6 -4.74 -13.90 11.37
N ALA A 7 -5.24 -13.96 10.14
CA ALA A 7 -6.47 -13.27 9.73
C ALA A 7 -7.72 -14.00 10.23
N MET A 8 -8.65 -13.23 10.78
CA MET A 8 -9.95 -13.71 11.24
C MET A 8 -11.06 -13.02 10.44
N PRO A 9 -11.58 -13.66 9.37
CA PRO A 9 -12.67 -13.11 8.59
C PRO A 9 -13.99 -13.11 9.38
N GLU A 10 -14.80 -12.09 9.17
CA GLU A 10 -16.18 -12.10 9.64
C GLU A 10 -17.02 -13.15 8.90
N LYS A 11 -18.10 -13.63 9.53
CA LYS A 11 -18.93 -14.73 9.01
C LYS A 11 -19.36 -14.57 7.56
N ASN A 12 -19.63 -13.33 7.12
CA ASN A 12 -20.10 -13.03 5.77
C ASN A 12 -19.01 -12.48 4.84
N ALA A 13 -17.75 -12.46 5.27
CA ALA A 13 -16.66 -11.86 4.51
C ALA A 13 -16.54 -12.49 3.11
N LEU A 14 -16.50 -13.81 3.03
CA LEU A 14 -16.43 -14.54 1.76
C LEU A 14 -17.64 -14.27 0.86
N TYR A 15 -18.84 -14.21 1.42
CA TYR A 15 -20.05 -13.88 0.65
C TYR A 15 -19.93 -12.54 -0.06
N PHE A 16 -19.45 -11.50 0.64
CA PHE A 16 -19.30 -10.18 0.05
C PHE A 16 -18.20 -10.14 -1.02
N LEU A 17 -17.10 -10.87 -0.83
CA LEU A 17 -16.06 -11.01 -1.85
C LEU A 17 -16.62 -11.63 -3.13
N VAL A 18 -17.30 -12.79 -3.00
CA VAL A 18 -17.88 -13.48 -4.15
C VAL A 18 -18.94 -12.62 -4.84
N LYS A 19 -19.81 -11.95 -4.07
CA LYS A 19 -20.85 -11.06 -4.58
C LYS A 19 -20.27 -9.96 -5.49
N GLU A 20 -19.13 -9.35 -5.12
CA GLU A 20 -18.53 -8.30 -5.94
C GLU A 20 -17.92 -8.84 -7.24
N VAL A 21 -17.34 -10.03 -7.24
CA VAL A 21 -16.87 -10.67 -8.48
C VAL A 21 -18.05 -11.03 -9.38
N MET A 22 -19.15 -11.56 -8.80
CA MET A 22 -20.33 -12.00 -9.54
C MET A 22 -21.15 -10.86 -10.16
N LYS A 23 -20.91 -9.59 -9.80
CA LYS A 23 -21.54 -8.44 -10.45
C LYS A 23 -21.12 -8.27 -11.92
N ASP A 24 -19.88 -8.60 -12.24
CA ASP A 24 -19.31 -8.53 -13.57
C ASP A 24 -18.15 -9.53 -13.67
N PRO A 25 -18.42 -10.85 -13.77
CA PRO A 25 -17.39 -11.89 -13.69
C PRO A 25 -16.34 -11.82 -14.80
N GLU A 26 -16.68 -11.20 -15.92
CA GLU A 26 -15.74 -11.04 -17.03
C GLU A 26 -14.71 -9.95 -16.75
N ARG A 27 -15.08 -8.90 -16.05
CA ARG A 27 -14.18 -7.77 -15.73
C ARG A 27 -13.61 -7.87 -14.32
N HIS A 28 -14.40 -8.28 -13.33
CA HIS A 28 -14.00 -8.46 -11.95
C HIS A 28 -13.38 -9.84 -11.74
N VAL A 29 -12.08 -9.97 -12.02
CA VAL A 29 -11.37 -11.26 -11.86
C VAL A 29 -10.91 -11.50 -10.42
N ALA A 30 -10.96 -10.48 -9.61
CA ALA A 30 -10.64 -10.53 -8.17
C ALA A 30 -11.53 -9.56 -7.39
N SER A 31 -11.64 -9.79 -6.09
CA SER A 31 -12.16 -8.81 -5.15
C SER A 31 -11.39 -8.85 -3.84
N PHE A 32 -11.35 -7.72 -3.15
CA PHE A 32 -10.70 -7.58 -1.86
C PHE A 32 -11.60 -6.90 -0.86
N GLY A 33 -11.47 -7.27 0.40
CA GLY A 33 -12.18 -6.69 1.53
C GLY A 33 -11.34 -5.70 2.32
N ARG A 34 -11.86 -5.27 3.44
CA ARG A 34 -11.20 -4.38 4.40
C ARG A 34 -10.60 -5.17 5.55
N ASN A 35 -9.39 -4.80 5.92
CA ASN A 35 -8.72 -5.36 7.09
C ASN A 35 -8.89 -4.42 8.28
N LYS A 36 -9.05 -4.97 9.47
CA LYS A 36 -9.16 -4.29 10.75
C LYS A 36 -8.09 -4.81 11.71
N THR A 37 -7.59 -3.93 12.55
CA THR A 37 -6.62 -4.29 13.58
C THR A 37 -7.31 -4.98 14.74
N ARG A 38 -6.94 -6.25 15.03
CA ARG A 38 -7.48 -7.01 16.16
C ARG A 38 -6.99 -6.46 17.50
N ASN A 39 -5.70 -6.14 17.58
CA ASN A 39 -5.04 -5.65 18.79
C ASN A 39 -4.88 -4.11 18.84
N ALA A 40 -5.84 -3.37 18.27
CA ALA A 40 -5.77 -1.90 18.17
C ALA A 40 -5.52 -1.19 19.51
N ASN A 41 -5.99 -1.74 20.63
CA ASN A 41 -5.90 -1.13 21.95
C ASN A 41 -4.75 -1.68 22.82
N GLN A 42 -3.87 -2.52 22.26
CA GLN A 42 -2.80 -3.18 23.02
C GLN A 42 -1.77 -2.19 23.54
N ASN A 43 -1.32 -1.26 22.72
CA ASN A 43 -0.37 -0.21 23.09
C ASN A 43 -0.47 1.02 22.17
N PHE A 44 0.38 2.05 22.39
CA PHE A 44 0.40 3.24 21.57
C PHE A 44 0.72 2.96 20.09
N LEU A 45 1.70 2.09 19.83
CA LEU A 45 2.09 1.73 18.47
C LEU A 45 0.93 1.07 17.70
N THR A 46 0.23 0.12 18.30
CA THR A 46 -0.90 -0.57 17.66
C THR A 46 -2.07 0.38 17.40
N ARG A 47 -2.26 1.41 18.24
CA ARG A 47 -3.23 2.48 17.97
C ARG A 47 -2.84 3.32 16.75
N CYS A 48 -1.56 3.68 16.62
CA CYS A 48 -1.05 4.40 15.45
C CYS A 48 -1.22 3.56 14.16
N ILE A 49 -0.86 2.28 14.21
CA ILE A 49 -1.04 1.36 13.08
C ILE A 49 -2.52 1.21 12.73
N ASN A 50 -3.40 1.11 13.71
CA ASN A 50 -4.84 1.06 13.45
C ASN A 50 -5.33 2.31 12.71
N GLN A 51 -4.88 3.51 13.06
CA GLN A 51 -5.22 4.74 12.33
C GLN A 51 -4.71 4.69 10.88
N GLU A 52 -3.48 4.25 10.68
CA GLU A 52 -2.92 4.05 9.33
C GLU A 52 -3.78 3.11 8.50
N ILE A 53 -4.18 1.95 9.06
CA ILE A 53 -5.03 0.97 8.39
C ILE A 53 -6.41 1.56 8.07
N VAL A 54 -7.04 2.26 9.03
CA VAL A 54 -8.33 2.90 8.80
C VAL A 54 -8.26 3.92 7.65
N VAL A 55 -7.24 4.78 7.63
CA VAL A 55 -7.05 5.76 6.55
C VAL A 55 -6.82 5.05 5.21
N THR A 56 -5.93 4.06 5.18
CA THR A 56 -5.63 3.31 3.95
C THR A 56 -6.87 2.58 3.43
N GLN A 57 -7.58 1.86 4.29
CA GLN A 57 -8.70 1.01 3.88
C GLN A 57 -9.98 1.79 3.57
N ARG A 58 -10.27 2.84 4.32
CA ARG A 58 -11.55 3.59 4.20
C ARG A 58 -11.46 4.83 3.34
N VAL A 59 -10.28 5.43 3.22
CA VAL A 59 -10.10 6.65 2.42
C VAL A 59 -9.41 6.31 1.11
N HIS A 60 -8.17 5.79 1.17
CA HIS A 60 -7.37 5.58 -0.02
C HIS A 60 -7.96 4.49 -0.94
N HIS A 61 -8.16 3.25 -0.46
CA HIS A 61 -8.67 2.15 -1.29
C HIS A 61 -10.09 2.42 -1.78
N VAL A 62 -10.94 2.97 -0.93
CA VAL A 62 -12.33 3.34 -1.32
C VAL A 62 -12.29 4.45 -2.37
N GLY A 63 -11.50 5.50 -2.16
CA GLY A 63 -11.33 6.60 -3.12
C GLY A 63 -10.82 6.12 -4.47
N MET A 64 -9.74 5.32 -4.48
CA MET A 64 -9.17 4.75 -5.72
C MET A 64 -10.17 3.88 -6.48
N TRP A 65 -10.94 3.06 -5.77
CA TRP A 65 -11.98 2.24 -6.40
C TRP A 65 -13.13 3.09 -6.96
N HIS A 66 -13.67 4.03 -6.20
CA HIS A 66 -14.83 4.82 -6.64
C HIS A 66 -14.48 5.77 -7.80
N LEU A 67 -13.32 6.45 -7.72
CA LEU A 67 -12.91 7.45 -8.71
C LEU A 67 -12.32 6.81 -9.97
N PHE A 68 -11.49 5.78 -9.83
CA PHE A 68 -10.66 5.28 -10.92
C PHE A 68 -10.89 3.80 -11.25
N LYS A 69 -11.70 3.09 -10.46
CA LYS A 69 -11.85 1.61 -10.54
C LYS A 69 -10.49 0.91 -10.41
N ILE A 70 -9.65 1.42 -9.54
CA ILE A 70 -8.37 0.82 -9.16
C ILE A 70 -8.55 0.15 -7.81
N GLY A 71 -8.47 -1.18 -7.80
CA GLY A 71 -8.41 -2.01 -6.60
C GLY A 71 -7.02 -2.59 -6.44
N ARG A 72 -6.64 -2.88 -5.20
CA ARG A 72 -5.36 -3.51 -4.83
C ARG A 72 -5.62 -4.67 -3.91
N ILE A 73 -4.93 -5.76 -4.13
CA ILE A 73 -4.96 -6.91 -3.22
C ILE A 73 -4.09 -6.57 -2.00
N PRO A 74 -4.65 -6.61 -0.78
CA PRO A 74 -3.93 -6.19 0.43
C PRO A 74 -3.18 -7.33 1.14
N GLY A 75 -2.84 -8.42 0.43
CA GLY A 75 -2.18 -9.60 0.99
C GLY A 75 -3.12 -10.60 1.65
N THR A 76 -4.20 -10.16 2.26
CA THR A 76 -5.20 -11.00 2.93
C THR A 76 -6.62 -10.53 2.61
N ASN A 77 -7.65 -11.32 2.97
CA ASN A 77 -9.07 -10.99 2.75
C ASN A 77 -9.41 -10.67 1.29
N PHE A 78 -9.06 -11.56 0.39
CA PHE A 78 -9.39 -11.42 -1.03
C PHE A 78 -9.71 -12.75 -1.70
N ILE A 79 -10.36 -12.66 -2.86
CA ILE A 79 -10.52 -13.78 -3.79
C ILE A 79 -10.02 -13.38 -5.17
N ILE A 80 -9.63 -14.39 -5.93
CA ILE A 80 -9.22 -14.24 -7.32
C ILE A 80 -9.66 -15.50 -8.09
N GLN A 81 -10.10 -15.32 -9.33
CA GLN A 81 -10.52 -16.43 -10.18
C GLN A 81 -9.30 -17.32 -10.51
N THR A 82 -9.42 -18.61 -10.21
CA THR A 82 -8.31 -19.58 -10.36
C THR A 82 -7.82 -19.66 -11.80
N ASP A 83 -8.73 -19.71 -12.77
CA ASP A 83 -8.36 -19.83 -14.18
C ASP A 83 -7.67 -18.56 -14.68
N PHE A 84 -8.08 -17.39 -14.18
CA PHE A 84 -7.41 -16.15 -14.49
C PHE A 84 -5.98 -16.12 -13.93
N VAL A 85 -5.76 -16.53 -12.66
CA VAL A 85 -4.41 -16.63 -12.08
C VAL A 85 -3.52 -17.53 -12.92
N LYS A 86 -4.03 -18.70 -13.34
CA LYS A 86 -3.28 -19.62 -14.21
C LYS A 86 -2.92 -18.98 -15.55
N SER A 87 -3.86 -18.23 -16.17
CA SER A 87 -3.66 -17.59 -17.46
C SER A 87 -2.58 -16.50 -17.47
N ILE A 88 -2.36 -15.82 -16.33
CA ILE A 88 -1.33 -14.77 -16.18
C ILE A 88 0.00 -15.31 -15.64
N GLY A 89 0.17 -16.63 -15.57
CA GLY A 89 1.40 -17.27 -15.11
C GLY A 89 1.56 -17.38 -13.60
N GLY A 90 0.49 -17.17 -12.83
CA GLY A 90 0.47 -17.35 -11.39
C GLY A 90 1.23 -16.26 -10.61
N TRP A 91 1.59 -16.63 -9.39
CA TRP A 91 2.35 -15.81 -8.48
C TRP A 91 3.83 -15.77 -8.86
N LYS A 92 4.46 -14.60 -8.69
CA LYS A 92 5.91 -14.46 -8.90
C LYS A 92 6.68 -15.11 -7.75
N ASN A 93 7.43 -16.16 -8.05
CA ASN A 93 8.26 -16.83 -7.05
C ASN A 93 9.30 -15.87 -6.48
N GLY A 94 9.40 -15.84 -5.14
CA GLY A 94 10.36 -15.00 -4.42
C GLY A 94 10.02 -13.51 -4.35
N ALA A 95 8.83 -13.09 -4.84
CA ALA A 95 8.38 -11.71 -4.64
C ALA A 95 8.14 -11.44 -3.15
N LEU A 96 8.62 -10.28 -2.67
CA LEU A 96 8.41 -9.86 -1.27
C LEU A 96 7.01 -9.27 -1.04
N THR A 97 6.38 -8.78 -2.12
CA THR A 97 5.02 -8.22 -2.15
C THR A 97 4.30 -8.80 -3.37
N GLU A 98 4.01 -10.08 -3.30
CA GLU A 98 3.34 -10.85 -4.37
C GLU A 98 1.92 -10.33 -4.66
N ASP A 99 1.27 -9.78 -3.65
CA ASP A 99 -0.03 -9.11 -3.71
C ASP A 99 -0.01 -7.84 -4.59
N THR A 100 1.03 -7.05 -4.44
CA THR A 100 1.25 -5.86 -5.28
C THR A 100 1.57 -6.29 -6.72
N ASP A 101 2.47 -7.26 -6.92
CA ASP A 101 2.83 -7.77 -8.26
C ASP A 101 1.60 -8.31 -9.00
N ILE A 102 0.79 -9.16 -8.36
CA ILE A 102 -0.40 -9.70 -9.00
C ILE A 102 -1.47 -8.62 -9.28
N SER A 103 -1.57 -7.61 -8.42
CA SER A 103 -2.46 -6.46 -8.66
C SER A 103 -2.08 -5.72 -9.93
N PHE A 104 -0.79 -5.48 -10.18
CA PHE A 104 -0.31 -4.89 -11.42
C PHE A 104 -0.59 -5.79 -12.63
N LYS A 105 -0.36 -7.11 -12.55
CA LYS A 105 -0.67 -8.06 -13.64
C LYS A 105 -2.16 -8.03 -14.01
N ILE A 106 -3.06 -7.99 -13.02
CA ILE A 106 -4.51 -7.87 -13.25
C ILE A 106 -4.82 -6.57 -13.98
N MET A 107 -4.29 -5.43 -13.53
CA MET A 107 -4.50 -4.13 -14.18
C MET A 107 -3.94 -4.10 -15.61
N GLN A 108 -2.76 -4.70 -15.85
CA GLN A 108 -2.15 -4.81 -17.19
C GLN A 108 -3.02 -5.60 -18.15
N SER A 109 -3.70 -6.65 -17.70
CA SER A 109 -4.65 -7.42 -18.52
C SER A 109 -5.95 -6.68 -18.83
N GLY A 110 -6.15 -5.45 -18.29
CA GLY A 110 -7.36 -4.67 -18.43
C GLY A 110 -8.52 -5.11 -17.54
N LYS A 111 -8.30 -6.12 -16.68
CA LYS A 111 -9.27 -6.61 -15.70
C LYS A 111 -9.25 -5.76 -14.43
N LEU A 112 -10.22 -6.00 -13.53
CA LEU A 112 -10.43 -5.21 -12.32
C LEU A 112 -10.36 -6.06 -11.07
N ILE A 113 -9.91 -5.44 -9.99
CA ILE A 113 -9.96 -5.96 -8.62
C ILE A 113 -11.05 -5.17 -7.89
N ALA A 114 -12.22 -5.78 -7.66
CA ALA A 114 -13.37 -5.08 -7.10
C ALA A 114 -13.24 -4.89 -5.58
N LEU A 115 -13.70 -3.75 -5.07
CA LEU A 115 -13.75 -3.52 -3.63
C LEU A 115 -15.04 -4.10 -3.04
N ALA A 116 -14.91 -5.14 -2.23
CA ALA A 116 -15.98 -5.70 -1.40
C ALA A 116 -16.03 -4.96 -0.04
N TYR A 117 -16.58 -3.76 -0.01
CA TYR A 117 -16.54 -2.87 1.16
C TYR A 117 -17.04 -3.52 2.46
N ASN A 118 -18.05 -4.38 2.37
CA ASN A 118 -18.63 -5.06 3.51
C ASN A 118 -17.93 -6.37 3.91
N SER A 119 -16.91 -6.80 3.15
CA SER A 119 -16.05 -7.91 3.55
C SER A 119 -15.00 -7.42 4.53
N GLU A 120 -15.01 -7.91 5.75
CA GLU A 120 -14.12 -7.49 6.81
C GLU A 120 -13.35 -8.69 7.38
N ALA A 121 -12.07 -8.49 7.67
CA ALA A 121 -11.23 -9.45 8.39
C ALA A 121 -10.38 -8.73 9.42
N PHE A 122 -10.17 -9.36 10.57
CA PHE A 122 -9.27 -8.86 11.60
C PHE A 122 -7.90 -9.49 11.44
N GLN A 123 -6.86 -8.69 11.61
CA GLN A 123 -5.46 -9.15 11.59
C GLN A 123 -4.69 -8.64 12.81
N GLN A 124 -3.63 -9.35 13.16
CA GLN A 124 -2.75 -8.97 14.25
C GLN A 124 -1.68 -8.01 13.76
N GLU A 125 -1.54 -6.85 14.41
CA GLU A 125 -0.51 -5.89 14.06
C GLU A 125 0.73 -6.00 14.96
N PRO A 126 1.91 -5.58 14.48
CA PRO A 126 3.13 -5.57 15.27
C PRO A 126 2.98 -4.79 16.59
N GLU A 127 3.41 -5.39 17.69
CA GLU A 127 3.32 -4.79 19.03
C GLU A 127 4.61 -4.08 19.46
N THR A 128 5.71 -4.29 18.74
CA THR A 128 7.01 -3.69 19.03
C THR A 128 7.54 -2.88 17.84
N LEU A 129 8.29 -1.81 18.10
CA LEU A 129 8.94 -1.01 17.06
C LEU A 129 9.87 -1.85 16.17
N LYS A 130 10.56 -2.84 16.75
CA LYS A 130 11.43 -3.74 15.98
C LYS A 130 10.65 -4.56 14.96
N SER A 131 9.55 -5.20 15.38
CA SER A 131 8.72 -6.00 14.46
C SER A 131 8.03 -5.13 13.41
N TYR A 132 7.54 -3.95 13.81
CA TYR A 132 6.99 -2.96 12.89
C TYR A 132 8.02 -2.53 11.84
N TYR A 133 9.23 -2.14 12.26
CA TYR A 133 10.30 -1.74 11.34
C TYR A 133 10.65 -2.86 10.35
N MET A 134 10.78 -4.10 10.82
CA MET A 134 11.09 -5.24 9.95
C MET A 134 9.98 -5.52 8.94
N GLN A 135 8.72 -5.41 9.34
CA GLN A 135 7.57 -5.55 8.45
C GLN A 135 7.57 -4.45 7.38
N ARG A 136 7.72 -3.17 7.79
CA ARG A 136 7.72 -2.02 6.87
C ARG A 136 8.92 -2.03 5.92
N LYS A 137 10.09 -2.43 6.40
CA LYS A 137 11.29 -2.61 5.57
C LYS A 137 11.04 -3.65 4.46
N ARG A 138 10.41 -4.78 4.80
CA ARG A 138 10.05 -5.82 3.81
C ARG A 138 9.06 -5.29 2.79
N TRP A 139 8.00 -4.61 3.23
CA TRP A 139 6.99 -4.02 2.34
C TRP A 139 7.58 -2.94 1.44
N ALA A 140 8.38 -2.03 1.99
CA ALA A 140 9.05 -1.01 1.21
C ALA A 140 9.93 -1.62 0.12
N LYS A 141 10.79 -2.58 0.47
CA LYS A 141 11.66 -3.26 -0.49
C LYS A 141 10.86 -3.91 -1.62
N GLY A 142 9.83 -4.69 -1.29
CA GLY A 142 9.00 -5.36 -2.30
C GLY A 142 8.25 -4.37 -3.20
N ASN A 143 7.67 -3.31 -2.62
CA ASN A 143 6.97 -2.28 -3.39
C ASN A 143 7.94 -1.50 -4.30
N TYR A 144 9.16 -1.18 -3.85
CA TYR A 144 10.19 -0.59 -4.72
C TYR A 144 10.52 -1.49 -5.91
N GLU A 145 10.70 -2.80 -5.69
CA GLU A 145 10.98 -3.75 -6.77
C GLU A 145 9.83 -3.80 -7.80
N VAL A 146 8.58 -3.81 -7.34
CA VAL A 146 7.39 -3.78 -8.22
C VAL A 146 7.30 -2.46 -8.98
N VAL A 147 7.48 -1.32 -8.32
CA VAL A 147 7.42 0.00 -8.99
C VAL A 147 8.50 0.12 -10.05
N LEU A 148 9.74 -0.23 -9.73
CA LEU A 148 10.85 -0.15 -10.68
C LEU A 148 10.64 -1.07 -11.89
N SER A 149 10.14 -2.30 -11.66
CA SER A 149 9.85 -3.23 -12.77
C SER A 149 8.71 -2.75 -13.67
N ASN A 150 7.77 -1.95 -13.13
CA ASN A 150 6.63 -1.41 -13.88
C ASN A 150 6.84 0.04 -14.35
N PHE A 151 7.95 0.69 -14.00
CA PHE A 151 8.19 2.11 -14.30
C PHE A 151 8.15 2.43 -15.80
N LYS A 152 8.61 1.48 -16.64
CA LYS A 152 8.54 1.59 -18.11
C LYS A 152 7.11 1.83 -18.62
N HIS A 153 6.09 1.36 -17.92
CA HIS A 153 4.68 1.50 -18.31
C HIS A 153 4.16 2.94 -18.20
N LEU A 154 4.89 3.87 -17.61
CA LEU A 154 4.57 5.30 -17.71
C LEU A 154 4.69 5.81 -19.15
N PHE A 155 5.60 5.25 -19.94
CA PHE A 155 6.01 5.76 -21.24
C PHE A 155 5.52 4.91 -22.43
N ASP A 156 5.00 3.71 -22.17
CA ASP A 156 4.49 2.81 -23.21
C ASP A 156 2.96 2.96 -23.39
N ARG A 157 2.37 2.05 -24.22
CA ARG A 157 0.91 2.00 -24.45
C ARG A 157 0.13 1.22 -23.37
N ALA A 158 0.65 1.14 -22.16
CA ALA A 158 -0.03 0.46 -21.07
C ALA A 158 -1.38 1.10 -20.73
N ASN A 159 -2.23 0.31 -20.09
CA ASN A 159 -3.51 0.77 -19.55
C ASN A 159 -3.30 1.99 -18.65
N TRP A 160 -4.13 3.02 -18.81
CA TRP A 160 -4.04 4.26 -18.04
C TRP A 160 -4.10 4.05 -16.51
N ARG A 161 -4.78 2.97 -16.05
CA ARG A 161 -4.81 2.59 -14.63
C ARG A 161 -3.44 2.16 -14.13
N VAL A 162 -2.70 1.41 -14.94
CA VAL A 162 -1.31 1.03 -14.64
C VAL A 162 -0.44 2.27 -14.53
N LYS A 163 -0.58 3.21 -15.48
CA LYS A 163 0.17 4.48 -15.45
C LYS A 163 -0.14 5.29 -14.19
N LEU A 164 -1.41 5.45 -13.87
CA LEU A 164 -1.84 6.16 -12.67
C LEU A 164 -1.32 5.48 -11.41
N GLU A 165 -1.33 4.15 -11.37
CA GLU A 165 -0.85 3.38 -10.23
C GLU A 165 0.67 3.48 -10.06
N VAL A 166 1.44 3.32 -11.13
CA VAL A 166 2.91 3.52 -11.11
C VAL A 166 3.24 4.95 -10.68
N PHE A 167 2.53 5.95 -11.20
CA PHE A 167 2.71 7.34 -10.80
C PHE A 167 2.42 7.56 -9.31
N ASN A 168 1.29 7.03 -8.82
CA ASN A 168 0.91 7.15 -7.40
C ASN A 168 1.92 6.48 -6.48
N TYR A 169 2.38 5.26 -6.79
CA TYR A 169 3.45 4.62 -6.02
C TYR A 169 4.76 5.40 -6.08
N SER A 170 5.12 5.92 -7.26
CA SER A 170 6.32 6.75 -7.41
C SER A 170 6.23 8.01 -6.54
N CYS A 171 5.08 8.67 -6.49
CA CYS A 171 4.86 9.82 -5.61
C CYS A 171 5.03 9.44 -4.14
N VAL A 172 4.40 8.35 -3.70
CA VAL A 172 4.47 7.91 -2.30
C VAL A 172 5.88 7.48 -1.89
N PHE A 173 6.56 6.67 -2.73
CA PHE A 173 7.84 6.06 -2.35
C PHE A 173 9.06 6.91 -2.67
N PHE A 174 9.03 7.75 -3.70
CA PHE A 174 10.17 8.57 -4.08
C PHE A 174 10.00 10.03 -3.66
N TRP A 175 8.95 10.69 -4.12
CA TRP A 175 8.77 12.13 -3.87
C TRP A 175 8.48 12.44 -2.41
N PHE A 176 7.64 11.66 -1.76
CA PHE A 176 7.34 11.87 -0.34
C PHE A 176 8.57 11.64 0.54
N ASN A 177 9.32 10.55 0.32
CA ASN A 177 10.56 10.30 1.05
C ASN A 177 11.63 11.37 0.75
N PHE A 178 11.74 11.80 -0.50
CA PHE A 178 12.63 12.90 -0.87
C PHE A 178 12.27 14.19 -0.12
N ALA A 179 10.99 14.54 -0.07
CA ALA A 179 10.52 15.72 0.65
C ALA A 179 10.82 15.64 2.16
N ILE A 180 10.66 14.46 2.79
CA ILE A 180 11.03 14.24 4.20
C ILE A 180 12.53 14.46 4.39
N VAL A 181 13.38 13.79 3.62
CA VAL A 181 14.84 13.93 3.74
C VAL A 181 15.28 15.38 3.54
N LEU A 182 14.71 16.08 2.55
CA LEU A 182 15.00 17.49 2.31
C LEU A 182 14.58 18.36 3.50
N SER A 183 13.39 18.13 4.04
CA SER A 183 12.89 18.83 5.23
C SER A 183 13.80 18.62 6.45
N ASP A 184 14.24 17.39 6.67
CA ASP A 184 15.14 17.06 7.78
C ASP A 184 16.52 17.73 7.60
N LEU A 185 17.05 17.77 6.38
CA LEU A 185 18.28 18.47 6.08
C LEU A 185 18.18 19.99 6.33
N ILE A 186 17.07 20.60 5.92
CA ILE A 186 16.80 22.04 6.18
C ILE A 186 16.68 22.28 7.69
N PHE A 187 15.98 21.42 8.42
CA PHE A 187 15.86 21.50 9.87
C PHE A 187 17.22 21.44 10.55
N LEU A 188 18.06 20.45 10.19
CA LEU A 188 19.40 20.30 10.75
C LEU A 188 20.31 21.50 10.42
N ALA A 189 20.23 22.03 9.20
CA ALA A 189 20.96 23.22 8.81
C ALA A 189 20.56 24.45 9.65
N ASN A 190 19.26 24.62 9.93
CA ASN A 190 18.78 25.70 10.78
C ASN A 190 19.19 25.54 12.25
N VAL A 191 19.18 24.32 12.78
CA VAL A 191 19.69 24.02 14.13
C VAL A 191 21.19 24.37 14.21
N LEU A 192 21.98 23.99 13.21
CA LEU A 192 23.39 24.32 13.13
C LEU A 192 23.62 25.84 13.05
N ALA A 193 22.83 26.55 12.24
CA ALA A 193 22.89 28.01 12.12
C ALA A 193 22.59 28.70 13.45
N ILE A 194 21.57 28.21 14.20
CA ILE A 194 21.29 28.72 15.56
C ILE A 194 22.50 28.52 16.49
N CYS A 195 23.05 27.32 16.51
CA CYS A 195 24.22 27.01 17.33
C CYS A 195 25.41 27.90 16.98
N LEU A 196 25.72 28.06 15.70
CA LEU A 196 26.83 28.91 15.23
C LEU A 196 26.61 30.38 15.62
N ASN A 197 25.41 30.91 15.42
CA ASN A 197 25.10 32.31 15.80
C ASN A 197 25.14 32.55 17.32
N LEU A 198 24.87 31.52 18.14
CA LEU A 198 24.94 31.61 19.61
C LEU A 198 26.38 31.53 20.12
N PHE A 199 27.20 30.62 19.58
CA PHE A 199 28.55 30.40 20.06
C PHE A 199 29.60 31.33 19.40
N PHE A 200 29.29 31.86 18.21
CA PHE A 200 30.16 32.74 17.43
C PHE A 200 29.41 33.98 16.96
N PRO A 201 29.17 34.97 17.82
CA PRO A 201 28.34 36.17 17.53
C PRO A 201 28.81 36.99 16.33
N ASP A 202 30.09 36.89 15.99
CA ASP A 202 30.69 37.58 14.85
C ASP A 202 30.41 36.90 13.49
N VAL A 203 29.91 35.67 13.53
CA VAL A 203 29.58 34.88 12.33
C VAL A 203 28.05 34.81 12.18
N ARG A 204 27.49 35.62 11.27
CA ARG A 204 26.04 35.56 10.98
C ARG A 204 25.78 34.53 9.88
N VAL A 205 25.22 33.37 10.27
CA VAL A 205 24.79 32.34 9.33
C VAL A 205 23.30 32.53 9.06
N PRO A 206 22.87 32.70 7.79
CA PRO A 206 21.46 32.81 7.44
C PRO A 206 20.73 31.48 7.64
N PHE A 207 19.42 31.54 7.90
CA PHE A 207 18.55 30.36 7.94
C PHE A 207 18.25 29.84 6.52
N ALA A 208 18.18 28.53 6.37
CA ALA A 208 17.68 27.90 5.15
C ALA A 208 16.14 27.86 5.19
N PHE A 209 15.51 28.30 4.12
CA PHE A 209 14.04 28.28 3.94
C PHE A 209 13.61 27.12 3.05
#